data_b3d98d0bf138e7c7f77b0df3c3f80bed
#
_entry.id   b3d98d0bf138e7c7f77b0df3c3f80bed
#
_cell.length_a   1.000
_cell.length_b   1.000
_cell.length_c   1.000
_cell.angle_alpha   90.00
_cell.angle_beta   90.00
_cell.angle_gamma   90.00
#
_symmetry.space_group_name_H-M   'P 1'
#
loop_
_entity.id
_entity.type
_entity.pdbx_description
1 polymer ?
#
loop_
_entity_poly.entity_id
_entity_poly.type
_entity_poly.pdbx_seq_one_letter_code
_entity_poly.pdbx_strand_id
1 'polypeptide(L)'
;GREICHTLHCAEEGGNYQVKDKEKLLKLAKEFGVETENRDIYDVAHEVAEAGLMEYGKPFGYQKFLDRMPESQKNLLIENEMAPRAIDREVASSMHMTHMGCSSLPEALVKQSIRCGMGDGWGGSMMGTEFSDVLFGTPKPIDTEANLGVMNAENVNIVVHGHDPSLSEMICEYADDPEMIAYAKEMGAKGITVSGVCCTSNEVAMRRGIPMAGNFLQQENVVLTGACEAIVVDVQCIFP
;
A
#
# COMPACT_ATOMS: atom_id res chain seq x y z
N GLY A 1 2.81 0.48 4.58
CA GLY A 1 4.23 0.58 4.22
C GLY A 1 5.12 -0.43 4.93
N ARG A 2 5.02 -0.54 6.25
CA ARG A 2 5.83 -1.52 7.01
C ARG A 2 5.50 -2.97 6.60
N GLU A 3 4.24 -3.30 6.44
CA GLU A 3 3.79 -4.62 5.99
C GLU A 3 4.37 -4.97 4.63
N ILE A 4 4.32 -4.06 3.67
CA ILE A 4 4.91 -4.24 2.35
C ILE A 4 6.43 -4.46 2.42
N CYS A 5 7.13 -3.76 3.33
CA CYS A 5 8.56 -4.02 3.54
C CYS A 5 8.81 -5.46 4.02
N HIS A 6 8.00 -5.96 4.97
CA HIS A 6 8.10 -7.34 5.42
C HIS A 6 7.77 -8.34 4.30
N THR A 7 6.75 -8.05 3.50
CA THR A 7 6.39 -8.88 2.34
C THR A 7 7.53 -8.93 1.32
N LEU A 8 8.17 -7.79 1.03
CA LEU A 8 9.34 -7.74 0.14
C LEU A 8 10.55 -8.48 0.72
N HIS A 9 10.73 -8.40 2.05
CA HIS A 9 11.78 -9.17 2.74
C HIS A 9 11.56 -10.68 2.67
N CYS A 10 10.32 -11.13 2.53
CA CYS A 10 9.96 -12.55 2.37
C CYS A 10 9.90 -12.99 0.89
N ALA A 11 10.25 -12.14 -0.07
CA ALA A 11 10.23 -12.51 -1.48
C ALA A 11 11.35 -13.49 -1.82
N GLU A 12 11.01 -14.55 -2.56
CA GLU A 12 11.94 -15.59 -2.97
C GLU A 12 11.57 -16.17 -4.34
N GLU A 13 12.52 -16.78 -5.02
CA GLU A 13 12.31 -17.43 -6.31
C GLU A 13 11.36 -18.62 -6.15
N GLY A 14 10.25 -18.62 -6.91
CA GLY A 14 9.26 -19.69 -6.83
C GLY A 14 8.35 -19.66 -5.60
N GLY A 15 8.53 -18.68 -4.72
CA GLY A 15 7.65 -18.45 -3.56
C GLY A 15 6.37 -17.71 -3.92
N ASN A 16 5.53 -17.48 -2.91
CA ASN A 16 4.27 -16.75 -3.05
C ASN A 16 4.49 -15.28 -3.43
N TYR A 17 5.58 -14.68 -2.96
CA TYR A 17 5.98 -13.32 -3.27
C TYR A 17 7.27 -13.34 -4.09
N GLN A 18 7.23 -12.68 -5.24
CA GLN A 18 8.36 -12.64 -6.16
C GLN A 18 8.63 -11.21 -6.63
N VAL A 19 9.86 -10.94 -7.02
CA VAL A 19 10.23 -9.66 -7.64
C VAL A 19 9.71 -9.62 -9.08
N LYS A 20 8.67 -8.83 -9.34
CA LYS A 20 8.05 -8.66 -10.67
C LYS A 20 8.64 -7.47 -11.43
N ASP A 21 8.95 -6.36 -10.75
CA ASP A 21 9.59 -5.19 -11.37
C ASP A 21 11.04 -5.05 -10.89
N LYS A 22 11.94 -5.73 -11.59
CA LYS A 22 13.38 -5.71 -11.32
C LYS A 22 14.00 -4.32 -11.55
N GLU A 23 13.53 -3.58 -12.56
CA GLU A 23 14.06 -2.25 -12.85
C GLU A 23 13.78 -1.28 -11.72
N LYS A 24 12.57 -1.34 -11.17
CA LYS A 24 12.18 -0.54 -10.02
C LYS A 24 12.96 -0.91 -8.77
N LEU A 25 13.16 -2.19 -8.53
CA LEU A 25 13.99 -2.65 -7.41
C LEU A 25 15.42 -2.09 -7.50
N LEU A 26 16.05 -2.15 -8.67
CA LEU A 26 17.40 -1.62 -8.85
C LEU A 26 17.48 -0.10 -8.68
N LYS A 27 16.44 0.64 -9.04
CA LYS A 27 16.34 2.09 -8.74
C LYS A 27 16.27 2.35 -7.25
N LEU A 28 15.44 1.60 -6.53
CA LEU A 28 15.32 1.70 -5.08
C LEU A 28 16.62 1.29 -4.38
N ALA A 29 17.26 0.21 -4.82
CA ALA A 29 18.57 -0.20 -4.32
C ALA A 29 19.59 0.93 -4.41
N LYS A 30 19.70 1.56 -5.57
CA LYS A 30 20.58 2.72 -5.76
C LYS A 30 20.22 3.88 -4.83
N GLU A 31 18.93 4.16 -4.65
CA GLU A 31 18.45 5.24 -3.79
C GLU A 31 18.77 4.98 -2.31
N PHE A 32 18.60 3.73 -1.86
CA PHE A 32 18.94 3.32 -0.49
C PHE A 32 20.43 3.02 -0.29
N GLY A 33 21.24 3.03 -1.36
CA GLY A 33 22.67 2.76 -1.28
C GLY A 33 23.02 1.28 -1.13
N VAL A 34 22.12 0.41 -1.62
CA VAL A 34 22.31 -1.05 -1.64
C VAL A 34 23.10 -1.44 -2.88
N GLU A 35 24.16 -2.24 -2.69
CA GLU A 35 24.98 -2.77 -3.80
C GLU A 35 24.18 -3.76 -4.64
N THR A 36 24.34 -3.68 -5.96
CA THR A 36 23.59 -4.51 -6.91
C THR A 36 24.47 -5.35 -7.84
N GLU A 37 25.78 -5.03 -7.95
CA GLU A 37 26.67 -5.71 -8.90
C GLU A 37 26.96 -7.15 -8.46
N ASN A 38 26.75 -8.09 -9.38
CA ASN A 38 26.99 -9.53 -9.18
C ASN A 38 26.27 -10.15 -7.97
N ARG A 39 25.07 -9.61 -7.64
CA ARG A 39 24.26 -10.11 -6.55
C ARG A 39 22.96 -10.74 -7.07
N ASP A 40 22.46 -11.71 -6.32
CA ASP A 40 21.12 -12.24 -6.55
C ASP A 40 20.06 -11.15 -6.33
N ILE A 41 19.01 -11.18 -7.14
CA ILE A 41 17.97 -10.15 -7.12
C ILE A 41 17.16 -10.18 -5.82
N TYR A 42 17.01 -11.37 -5.20
CA TYR A 42 16.30 -11.51 -3.94
C TYR A 42 17.16 -11.06 -2.75
N ASP A 43 18.47 -11.24 -2.80
CA ASP A 43 19.38 -10.65 -1.80
C ASP A 43 19.30 -9.12 -1.83
N VAL A 44 19.23 -8.53 -3.02
CA VAL A 44 19.03 -7.09 -3.18
C VAL A 44 17.65 -6.67 -2.65
N ALA A 45 16.60 -7.44 -2.92
CA ALA A 45 15.26 -7.16 -2.43
C ALA A 45 15.19 -7.19 -0.90
N HIS A 46 15.82 -8.18 -0.27
CA HIS A 46 15.90 -8.28 1.20
C HIS A 46 16.60 -7.05 1.81
N GLU A 47 17.73 -6.64 1.26
CA GLU A 47 18.46 -5.48 1.77
C GLU A 47 17.73 -4.15 1.56
N VAL A 48 17.05 -4.00 0.42
CA VAL A 48 16.18 -2.83 0.16
C VAL A 48 14.99 -2.82 1.13
N ALA A 49 14.41 -3.99 1.41
CA ALA A 49 13.33 -4.12 2.39
C ALA A 49 13.80 -3.75 3.81
N GLU A 50 14.97 -4.21 4.23
CA GLU A 50 15.56 -3.84 5.51
C GLU A 50 15.85 -2.33 5.60
N ALA A 51 16.42 -1.74 4.55
CA ALA A 51 16.64 -0.30 4.47
C ALA A 51 15.32 0.48 4.59
N GLY A 52 14.25 0.00 3.94
CA GLY A 52 12.90 0.54 4.09
C GLY A 52 12.38 0.45 5.52
N LEU A 53 12.51 -0.69 6.18
CA LEU A 53 12.11 -0.88 7.58
C LEU A 53 12.86 0.06 8.52
N MET A 54 14.13 0.33 8.27
CA MET A 54 14.92 1.28 9.06
C MET A 54 14.41 2.71 8.99
N GLU A 55 13.75 3.11 7.89
CA GLU A 55 13.15 4.45 7.75
C GLU A 55 12.03 4.71 8.76
N TYR A 56 11.38 3.68 9.30
CA TYR A 56 10.31 3.82 10.30
C TYR A 56 10.82 4.34 11.64
N GLY A 57 11.97 3.82 12.11
CA GLY A 57 12.46 4.09 13.45
C GLY A 57 13.87 4.67 13.52
N LYS A 58 14.44 5.15 12.43
CA LYS A 58 15.82 5.66 12.44
C LYS A 58 16.01 6.81 13.44
N PRO A 59 17.12 6.82 14.19
CA PRO A 59 17.32 7.78 15.26
C PRO A 59 17.73 9.17 14.77
N PHE A 60 18.33 9.32 13.58
CA PHE A 60 18.91 10.56 13.07
C PHE A 60 18.56 10.81 11.61
N GLY A 61 18.64 12.08 11.19
CA GLY A 61 18.38 12.51 9.84
C GLY A 61 16.89 12.63 9.51
N TYR A 62 16.59 12.74 8.23
CA TYR A 62 15.25 12.85 7.67
C TYR A 62 14.91 11.61 6.84
N GLN A 63 13.63 11.42 6.55
CA GLN A 63 13.17 10.31 5.71
C GLN A 63 13.82 10.34 4.33
N LYS A 64 14.21 9.17 3.84
CA LYS A 64 14.98 9.03 2.60
C LYS A 64 14.25 9.59 1.38
N PHE A 65 12.97 9.33 1.25
CA PHE A 65 12.19 9.79 0.10
C PHE A 65 11.97 11.31 0.03
N LEU A 66 12.31 12.07 1.09
CA LEU A 66 12.41 13.52 0.97
C LEU A 66 13.47 13.98 -0.04
N ASP A 67 14.43 13.14 -0.37
CA ASP A 67 15.44 13.42 -1.41
C ASP A 67 14.82 13.51 -2.81
N ARG A 68 13.61 13.02 -3.01
CA ARG A 68 12.82 13.16 -4.24
C ARG A 68 12.10 14.53 -4.36
N MET A 69 11.98 15.25 -3.25
CA MET A 69 11.34 16.55 -3.22
C MET A 69 12.26 17.61 -3.86
N PRO A 70 11.71 18.65 -4.53
CA PRO A 70 12.50 19.77 -4.97
C PRO A 70 13.29 20.38 -3.80
N GLU A 71 14.58 20.63 -4.01
CA GLU A 71 15.50 21.03 -2.95
C GLU A 71 15.03 22.30 -2.20
N SER A 72 14.45 23.26 -2.92
CA SER A 72 13.88 24.47 -2.30
C SER A 72 12.75 24.17 -1.31
N GLN A 73 11.90 23.19 -1.60
CA GLN A 73 10.82 22.77 -0.71
C GLN A 73 11.36 22.00 0.48
N LYS A 74 12.31 21.09 0.25
CA LYS A 74 12.97 20.33 1.30
C LYS A 74 13.66 21.27 2.30
N ASN A 75 14.41 22.25 1.80
CA ASN A 75 15.10 23.22 2.64
C ASN A 75 14.11 24.07 3.45
N LEU A 76 13.02 24.50 2.85
CA LEU A 76 11.95 25.22 3.55
C LEU A 76 11.38 24.41 4.73
N LEU A 77 11.14 23.13 4.52
CA LEU A 77 10.66 22.24 5.59
C LEU A 77 11.69 22.05 6.71
N ILE A 78 12.96 21.93 6.35
CA ILE A 78 14.06 21.78 7.33
C ILE A 78 14.22 23.07 8.15
N GLU A 79 14.29 24.21 7.50
CA GLU A 79 14.46 25.53 8.15
C GLU A 79 13.31 25.86 9.11
N ASN A 80 12.09 25.39 8.79
CA ASN A 80 10.92 25.60 9.64
C ASN A 80 10.66 24.44 10.62
N GLU A 81 11.56 23.49 10.73
CA GLU A 81 11.43 22.31 11.61
C GLU A 81 10.20 21.44 11.29
N MET A 82 9.78 21.38 10.02
CA MET A 82 8.62 20.62 9.54
C MET A 82 9.00 19.40 8.72
N ALA A 83 10.28 19.15 8.44
CA ALA A 83 10.75 17.97 7.73
C ALA A 83 10.63 16.71 8.62
N PRO A 84 9.97 15.63 8.16
CA PRO A 84 9.81 14.40 8.93
C PRO A 84 11.14 13.64 9.04
N ARG A 85 11.39 13.09 10.22
CA ARG A 85 12.62 12.38 10.59
C ARG A 85 12.53 10.88 10.40
N ALA A 86 11.47 10.30 10.95
CA ALA A 86 11.13 8.87 10.85
C ALA A 86 9.64 8.69 11.14
N ILE A 87 8.98 7.73 10.51
CA ILE A 87 7.52 7.57 10.59
C ILE A 87 7.08 7.34 12.04
N ASP A 88 7.62 6.33 12.72
CA ASP A 88 7.26 6.01 14.11
C ASP A 88 7.58 7.16 15.07
N ARG A 89 8.67 7.85 14.80
CA ARG A 89 9.09 8.97 15.64
C ARG A 89 8.11 10.14 15.57
N GLU A 90 7.58 10.43 14.38
CA GLU A 90 6.59 11.51 14.24
C GLU A 90 5.24 11.12 14.84
N VAL A 91 4.82 9.86 14.69
CA VAL A 91 3.61 9.34 15.33
C VAL A 91 3.73 9.37 16.85
N ALA A 92 4.81 8.83 17.40
CA ALA A 92 5.06 8.83 18.84
C ALA A 92 5.15 10.26 19.42
N SER A 93 5.80 11.18 18.69
CA SER A 93 5.89 12.59 19.08
C SER A 93 4.50 13.26 19.07
N SER A 94 3.66 12.97 18.08
CA SER A 94 2.29 13.50 17.99
C SER A 94 1.44 13.00 19.16
N MET A 95 1.50 11.70 19.46
CA MET A 95 0.79 11.10 20.58
C MET A 95 1.22 11.69 21.92
N HIS A 96 2.53 11.90 22.11
CA HIS A 96 3.06 12.51 23.31
C HIS A 96 2.63 13.98 23.46
N MET A 97 2.80 14.79 22.41
CA MET A 97 2.50 16.22 22.44
C MET A 97 1.01 16.54 22.61
N THR A 98 0.14 15.67 22.10
CA THR A 98 -1.32 15.82 22.25
C THR A 98 -1.86 15.29 23.57
N HIS A 99 -1.04 14.60 24.35
CA HIS A 99 -1.42 14.17 25.68
C HIS A 99 -1.59 15.37 26.62
N MET A 100 -2.60 15.32 27.49
CA MET A 100 -2.96 16.42 28.40
C MET A 100 -1.75 16.86 29.24
N GLY A 101 -1.44 18.16 29.21
CA GLY A 101 -0.35 18.77 29.96
C GLY A 101 1.06 18.66 29.35
N CYS A 102 1.22 17.98 28.22
CA CYS A 102 2.54 17.79 27.60
C CYS A 102 2.97 18.96 26.71
N SER A 103 2.06 19.56 25.96
CA SER A 103 2.35 20.73 25.13
C SER A 103 1.20 21.73 25.16
N SER A 104 1.54 23.01 25.34
CA SER A 104 0.58 24.12 25.32
C SER A 104 0.89 25.14 24.19
N LEU A 105 1.87 24.84 23.35
CA LEU A 105 2.30 25.73 22.26
C LEU A 105 1.61 25.34 20.95
N PRO A 106 0.62 26.12 20.45
CA PRO A 106 -0.10 25.81 19.23
C PRO A 106 0.82 25.65 18.00
N GLU A 107 1.83 26.51 17.87
CA GLU A 107 2.80 26.44 16.78
C GLU A 107 3.57 25.12 16.77
N ALA A 108 4.01 24.62 17.92
CA ALA A 108 4.71 23.36 18.03
C ALA A 108 3.81 22.18 17.63
N LEU A 109 2.52 22.21 18.00
CA LEU A 109 1.55 21.21 17.62
C LEU A 109 1.25 21.22 16.13
N VAL A 110 1.14 22.42 15.52
CA VAL A 110 0.95 22.54 14.06
C VAL A 110 2.17 22.01 13.31
N LYS A 111 3.39 22.40 13.69
CA LYS A 111 4.62 21.87 13.09
C LYS A 111 4.71 20.34 13.23
N GLN A 112 4.35 19.79 14.38
CA GLN A 112 4.33 18.34 14.59
C GLN A 112 3.27 17.64 13.71
N SER A 113 2.09 18.23 13.56
CA SER A 113 1.04 17.73 12.67
C SER A 113 1.52 17.67 11.22
N ILE A 114 2.21 18.72 10.75
CA ILE A 114 2.81 18.74 9.42
C ILE A 114 3.87 17.65 9.27
N ARG A 115 4.79 17.50 10.25
CA ARG A 115 5.77 16.41 10.22
C ARG A 115 5.13 15.03 10.16
N CYS A 116 4.06 14.82 10.92
CA CYS A 116 3.36 13.53 10.93
C CYS A 116 2.70 13.25 9.57
N GLY A 117 1.97 14.21 9.00
CA GLY A 117 1.34 14.07 7.68
C GLY A 117 2.36 13.90 6.55
N MET A 118 3.46 14.67 6.58
CA MET A 118 4.55 14.50 5.61
C MET A 118 5.28 13.18 5.80
N GLY A 119 5.39 12.71 7.05
CA GLY A 119 5.95 11.41 7.40
C GLY A 119 5.16 10.25 6.82
N ASP A 120 3.85 10.34 6.84
CA ASP A 120 2.98 9.37 6.19
C ASP A 120 3.13 9.44 4.66
N GLY A 121 2.98 10.61 4.05
CA GLY A 121 3.01 10.77 2.60
C GLY A 121 4.36 10.38 1.97
N TRP A 122 5.47 10.95 2.45
CA TRP A 122 6.82 10.72 1.91
C TRP A 122 7.51 9.47 2.48
N GLY A 123 6.98 8.88 3.51
CA GLY A 123 7.49 7.65 4.11
C GLY A 123 6.55 6.48 3.88
N GLY A 124 5.53 6.34 4.72
CA GLY A 124 4.65 5.18 4.73
C GLY A 124 3.96 4.90 3.41
N SER A 125 3.26 5.89 2.85
CA SER A 125 2.47 5.72 1.62
C SER A 125 3.36 5.55 0.39
N MET A 126 4.37 6.41 0.21
CA MET A 126 5.28 6.30 -0.94
C MET A 126 6.08 5.01 -0.91
N MET A 127 6.57 4.60 0.26
CA MET A 127 7.29 3.33 0.42
C MET A 127 6.37 2.13 0.12
N GLY A 128 5.14 2.18 0.62
CA GLY A 128 4.14 1.16 0.31
C GLY A 128 3.93 1.00 -1.18
N THR A 129 3.72 2.10 -1.91
CA THR A 129 3.55 2.09 -3.37
C THR A 129 4.80 1.57 -4.10
N GLU A 130 5.98 2.10 -3.77
CA GLU A 130 7.22 1.70 -4.45
C GLU A 130 7.54 0.21 -4.27
N PHE A 131 7.37 -0.32 -3.06
CA PHE A 131 7.68 -1.72 -2.77
C PHE A 131 6.59 -2.67 -3.27
N SER A 132 5.32 -2.26 -3.26
CA SER A 132 4.25 -3.05 -3.88
C SER A 132 4.42 -3.16 -5.40
N ASP A 133 4.92 -2.11 -6.04
CA ASP A 133 5.25 -2.16 -7.47
C ASP A 133 6.39 -3.16 -7.77
N VAL A 134 7.38 -3.26 -6.88
CA VAL A 134 8.43 -4.28 -7.01
C VAL A 134 7.85 -5.69 -6.92
N LEU A 135 6.95 -5.92 -5.96
CA LEU A 135 6.35 -7.24 -5.70
C LEU A 135 5.31 -7.64 -6.76
N PHE A 136 4.43 -6.73 -7.13
CA PHE A 136 3.26 -7.05 -7.94
C PHE A 136 3.32 -6.49 -9.37
N GLY A 137 4.35 -5.70 -9.68
CA GLY A 137 4.53 -4.99 -10.94
C GLY A 137 4.00 -3.55 -10.87
N THR A 138 4.67 -2.65 -11.57
CA THR A 138 4.22 -1.26 -11.69
C THR A 138 2.90 -1.20 -12.47
N PRO A 139 1.81 -0.65 -11.89
CA PRO A 139 0.51 -0.60 -12.56
C PRO A 139 0.55 0.30 -13.78
N LYS A 140 -0.26 -0.03 -14.79
CA LYS A 140 -0.42 0.76 -16.01
C LYS A 140 -1.89 1.12 -16.20
N PRO A 141 -2.21 2.34 -16.64
CA PRO A 141 -3.59 2.73 -16.92
C PRO A 141 -4.27 1.76 -17.89
N ILE A 142 -5.47 1.35 -17.54
CA ILE A 142 -6.33 0.49 -18.38
C ILE A 142 -7.74 1.06 -18.46
N ASP A 143 -8.49 0.64 -19.47
CA ASP A 143 -9.93 0.84 -19.48
C ASP A 143 -10.61 -0.20 -18.60
N THR A 144 -11.55 0.22 -17.75
CA THR A 144 -12.30 -0.68 -16.87
C THR A 144 -13.74 -0.19 -16.68
N GLU A 145 -14.62 -1.07 -16.18
CA GLU A 145 -15.95 -0.70 -15.73
C GLU A 145 -15.92 -0.26 -14.26
N ALA A 146 -16.71 0.77 -13.95
CA ALA A 146 -16.84 1.32 -12.60
C ALA A 146 -18.31 1.56 -12.26
N ASN A 147 -19.01 0.50 -11.85
CA ASN A 147 -20.41 0.57 -11.42
C ASN A 147 -20.79 -0.68 -10.60
N LEU A 148 -21.91 -0.62 -9.86
CA LEU A 148 -22.40 -1.73 -9.04
C LEU A 148 -22.79 -2.98 -9.83
N GLY A 149 -23.09 -2.83 -11.11
CA GLY A 149 -23.49 -3.93 -12.00
C GLY A 149 -22.33 -4.88 -12.39
N VAL A 150 -21.10 -4.59 -11.97
CA VAL A 150 -19.95 -5.49 -12.18
C VAL A 150 -20.03 -6.73 -11.29
N MET A 151 -20.80 -6.69 -10.20
CA MET A 151 -21.11 -7.85 -9.37
C MET A 151 -22.15 -8.74 -10.07
N ASN A 152 -21.86 -10.03 -10.13
CA ASN A 152 -22.75 -11.01 -10.77
C ASN A 152 -23.48 -11.83 -9.69
N ALA A 153 -24.81 -11.70 -9.60
CA ALA A 153 -25.64 -12.37 -8.60
C ALA A 153 -25.56 -13.93 -8.65
N GLU A 154 -25.03 -14.50 -9.72
CA GLU A 154 -24.84 -15.96 -9.85
C GLU A 154 -23.44 -16.45 -9.43
N ASN A 155 -22.54 -15.51 -9.10
CA ASN A 155 -21.18 -15.79 -8.66
C ASN A 155 -21.01 -15.49 -7.16
N VAL A 156 -19.93 -15.99 -6.59
CA VAL A 156 -19.43 -15.50 -5.30
C VAL A 156 -18.74 -14.16 -5.58
N ASN A 157 -19.27 -13.07 -5.01
CA ASN A 157 -18.73 -11.74 -5.20
C ASN A 157 -17.88 -11.34 -3.99
N ILE A 158 -16.60 -11.12 -4.24
CA ILE A 158 -15.64 -10.65 -3.23
C ILE A 158 -15.24 -9.23 -3.63
N VAL A 159 -15.40 -8.28 -2.71
CA VAL A 159 -15.00 -6.89 -2.92
C VAL A 159 -13.76 -6.58 -2.11
N VAL A 160 -12.71 -6.11 -2.77
CA VAL A 160 -11.47 -5.68 -2.12
C VAL A 160 -11.48 -4.17 -1.91
N HIS A 161 -11.06 -3.74 -0.72
CA HIS A 161 -11.18 -2.36 -0.27
C HIS A 161 -10.01 -1.96 0.63
N GLY A 162 -9.54 -0.72 0.56
CA GLY A 162 -8.46 -0.20 1.39
C GLY A 162 -7.26 0.34 0.59
N HIS A 163 -6.03 0.14 1.09
CA HIS A 163 -4.83 0.77 0.55
C HIS A 163 -3.63 -0.17 0.37
N ASP A 164 -3.60 -1.32 1.05
CA ASP A 164 -2.51 -2.29 0.96
C ASP A 164 -2.84 -3.37 -0.10
N PRO A 165 -2.11 -3.42 -1.22
CA PRO A 165 -2.43 -4.37 -2.29
C PRO A 165 -2.03 -5.81 -1.98
N SER A 166 -1.22 -6.09 -0.95
CA SER A 166 -0.72 -7.44 -0.65
C SER A 166 -1.85 -8.45 -0.51
N LEU A 167 -2.86 -8.12 0.31
CA LEU A 167 -4.01 -8.98 0.54
C LEU A 167 -4.89 -9.07 -0.71
N SER A 168 -5.15 -7.93 -1.36
CA SER A 168 -6.02 -7.85 -2.53
C SER A 168 -5.44 -8.60 -3.73
N GLU A 169 -4.13 -8.56 -3.93
CA GLU A 169 -3.43 -9.33 -4.96
C GLU A 169 -3.55 -10.84 -4.71
N MET A 170 -3.39 -11.29 -3.45
CA MET A 170 -3.55 -12.70 -3.10
C MET A 170 -5.00 -13.17 -3.26
N ILE A 171 -5.99 -12.34 -2.92
CA ILE A 171 -7.40 -12.67 -3.14
C ILE A 171 -7.66 -12.90 -4.63
N CYS A 172 -7.14 -12.04 -5.52
CA CYS A 172 -7.27 -12.22 -6.95
C CYS A 172 -6.57 -13.50 -7.43
N GLU A 173 -5.37 -13.79 -6.92
CA GLU A 173 -4.63 -15.01 -7.26
C GLU A 173 -5.46 -16.26 -6.95
N TYR A 174 -6.00 -16.34 -5.73
CA TYR A 174 -6.82 -17.48 -5.33
C TYR A 174 -8.20 -17.51 -5.98
N ALA A 175 -8.78 -16.37 -6.31
CA ALA A 175 -10.06 -16.32 -7.04
C ALA A 175 -9.96 -16.87 -8.46
N ASP A 176 -8.78 -16.77 -9.07
CA ASP A 176 -8.47 -17.34 -10.39
C ASP A 176 -8.04 -18.82 -10.33
N ASP A 177 -7.83 -19.37 -9.12
CA ASP A 177 -7.41 -20.74 -8.93
C ASP A 177 -8.51 -21.73 -9.39
N PRO A 178 -8.20 -22.72 -10.25
CA PRO A 178 -9.16 -23.69 -10.73
C PRO A 178 -9.85 -24.51 -9.63
N GLU A 179 -9.16 -24.82 -8.54
CA GLU A 179 -9.73 -25.57 -7.40
C GLU A 179 -10.77 -24.73 -6.67
N MET A 180 -10.49 -23.43 -6.45
CA MET A 180 -11.43 -22.50 -5.83
C MET A 180 -12.66 -22.26 -6.69
N ILE A 181 -12.48 -22.12 -8.01
CA ILE A 181 -13.58 -21.99 -8.96
C ILE A 181 -14.44 -23.28 -8.98
N ALA A 182 -13.80 -24.46 -8.93
CA ALA A 182 -14.52 -25.73 -8.86
C ALA A 182 -15.32 -25.86 -7.57
N TYR A 183 -14.74 -25.47 -6.44
CA TYR A 183 -15.43 -25.46 -5.15
C TYR A 183 -16.63 -24.50 -5.13
N ALA A 184 -16.47 -23.28 -5.67
CA ALA A 184 -17.58 -22.35 -5.78
C ALA A 184 -18.75 -22.95 -6.61
N LYS A 185 -18.44 -23.67 -7.69
CA LYS A 185 -19.45 -24.35 -8.51
C LYS A 185 -20.11 -25.49 -7.76
N GLU A 186 -19.37 -26.27 -6.98
CA GLU A 186 -19.93 -27.34 -6.13
C GLU A 186 -20.94 -26.77 -5.10
N MET A 187 -20.63 -25.57 -4.56
CA MET A 187 -21.51 -24.86 -3.64
C MET A 187 -22.71 -24.17 -4.30
N GLY A 188 -22.81 -24.22 -5.63
CA GLY A 188 -23.96 -23.75 -6.40
C GLY A 188 -23.78 -22.40 -7.10
N ALA A 189 -22.61 -21.77 -7.00
CA ALA A 189 -22.28 -20.57 -7.75
C ALA A 189 -21.81 -20.91 -9.18
N LYS A 190 -21.86 -19.93 -10.10
CA LYS A 190 -21.29 -20.12 -11.45
C LYS A 190 -19.79 -19.84 -11.54
N GLY A 191 -19.23 -19.12 -10.58
CA GLY A 191 -17.84 -18.77 -10.48
C GLY A 191 -17.57 -17.80 -9.35
N ILE A 192 -16.41 -17.14 -9.39
CA ILE A 192 -16.00 -16.11 -8.43
C ILE A 192 -15.80 -14.80 -9.20
N THR A 193 -16.30 -13.70 -8.66
CA THR A 193 -16.08 -12.35 -9.17
C THR A 193 -15.35 -11.54 -8.11
N VAL A 194 -14.18 -11.00 -8.44
CA VAL A 194 -13.50 -10.01 -7.61
C VAL A 194 -13.75 -8.64 -8.23
N SER A 195 -14.18 -7.70 -7.42
CA SER A 195 -14.33 -6.30 -7.81
C SER A 195 -13.76 -5.41 -6.73
N GLY A 196 -13.55 -4.15 -7.05
CA GLY A 196 -12.82 -3.27 -6.16
C GLY A 196 -13.55 -2.01 -5.75
N VAL A 197 -13.15 -1.49 -4.59
CA VAL A 197 -13.52 -0.16 -4.09
C VAL A 197 -12.26 0.50 -3.54
N CYS A 198 -12.07 1.80 -3.84
CA CYS A 198 -10.98 2.62 -3.28
C CYS A 198 -9.58 2.32 -3.85
N CYS A 199 -8.51 2.61 -3.08
CA CYS A 199 -7.14 2.71 -3.60
C CYS A 199 -6.50 1.37 -3.94
N THR A 200 -6.57 0.36 -3.05
CA THR A 200 -5.98 -0.96 -3.32
C THR A 200 -6.54 -1.57 -4.60
N SER A 201 -7.84 -1.42 -4.81
CA SER A 201 -8.50 -1.96 -5.99
C SER A 201 -8.16 -1.21 -7.28
N ASN A 202 -7.81 0.07 -7.23
CA ASN A 202 -7.28 0.77 -8.40
C ASN A 202 -5.96 0.16 -8.86
N GLU A 203 -5.06 -0.16 -7.94
CA GLU A 203 -3.80 -0.81 -8.27
C GLU A 203 -4.02 -2.22 -8.84
N VAL A 204 -4.85 -3.01 -8.17
CA VAL A 204 -5.17 -4.37 -8.61
C VAL A 204 -5.93 -4.37 -9.93
N ALA A 205 -6.86 -3.41 -10.14
CA ALA A 205 -7.53 -3.25 -11.43
C ALA A 205 -6.52 -2.99 -12.56
N MET A 206 -5.56 -2.10 -12.35
CA MET A 206 -4.52 -1.81 -13.34
C MET A 206 -3.54 -2.95 -13.57
N ARG A 207 -3.33 -3.84 -12.60
CA ARG A 207 -2.46 -5.01 -12.74
C ARG A 207 -3.16 -6.24 -13.29
N ARG A 208 -4.41 -6.49 -12.86
CA ARG A 208 -5.15 -7.74 -13.15
C ARG A 208 -6.43 -7.54 -13.95
N GLY A 209 -6.85 -6.30 -14.19
CA GLY A 209 -8.05 -6.01 -14.99
C GLY A 209 -9.37 -6.24 -14.25
N ILE A 210 -9.39 -6.33 -12.93
CA ILE A 210 -10.65 -6.46 -12.19
C ILE A 210 -11.50 -5.19 -12.34
N PRO A 211 -12.83 -5.29 -12.38
CA PRO A 211 -13.71 -4.13 -12.45
C PRO A 211 -13.84 -3.44 -11.09
N MET A 212 -14.30 -2.18 -11.11
CA MET A 212 -14.55 -1.37 -9.92
C MET A 212 -16.04 -1.37 -9.57
N ALA A 213 -16.41 -1.82 -8.37
CA ALA A 213 -17.80 -1.73 -7.90
C ALA A 213 -18.20 -0.31 -7.53
N GLY A 214 -17.23 0.55 -7.19
CA GLY A 214 -17.48 1.95 -6.87
C GLY A 214 -16.25 2.65 -6.29
N ASN A 215 -16.45 3.87 -5.83
CA ASN A 215 -15.45 4.63 -5.08
C ASN A 215 -15.78 4.64 -3.57
N PHE A 216 -14.94 5.29 -2.78
CA PHE A 216 -15.12 5.41 -1.33
C PHE A 216 -16.52 5.93 -0.92
N LEU A 217 -17.07 6.91 -1.62
CA LEU A 217 -18.40 7.47 -1.31
C LEU A 217 -19.56 6.53 -1.63
N GLN A 218 -19.30 5.43 -2.33
CA GLN A 218 -20.31 4.44 -2.74
C GLN A 218 -20.17 3.11 -2.01
N GLN A 219 -19.26 3.01 -1.05
CA GLN A 219 -18.93 1.75 -0.37
C GLN A 219 -20.15 1.08 0.29
N GLU A 220 -21.04 1.87 0.94
CA GLU A 220 -22.26 1.33 1.55
C GLU A 220 -23.24 0.80 0.50
N ASN A 221 -23.27 1.42 -0.69
CA ASN A 221 -24.14 0.96 -1.77
C ASN A 221 -23.75 -0.44 -2.25
N VAL A 222 -22.46 -0.79 -2.21
CA VAL A 222 -21.98 -2.15 -2.53
C VAL A 222 -22.64 -3.18 -1.60
N VAL A 223 -22.65 -2.91 -0.30
CA VAL A 223 -23.32 -3.77 0.71
C VAL A 223 -24.82 -3.82 0.48
N LEU A 224 -25.43 -2.66 0.23
CA LEU A 224 -26.89 -2.53 0.06
C LEU A 224 -27.43 -3.24 -1.19
N THR A 225 -26.57 -3.59 -2.16
CA THR A 225 -26.99 -4.41 -3.31
C THR A 225 -27.47 -5.80 -2.90
N GLY A 226 -26.99 -6.33 -1.80
CA GLY A 226 -27.21 -7.72 -1.38
C GLY A 226 -26.55 -8.78 -2.28
N ALA A 227 -25.72 -8.36 -3.24
CA ALA A 227 -25.01 -9.25 -4.16
C ALA A 227 -23.56 -9.53 -3.73
N CYS A 228 -23.07 -8.88 -2.69
CA CYS A 228 -21.72 -9.03 -2.18
C CYS A 228 -21.69 -10.05 -1.05
N GLU A 229 -20.97 -11.17 -1.23
CA GLU A 229 -20.78 -12.19 -0.21
C GLU A 229 -19.74 -11.80 0.81
N ALA A 230 -18.68 -11.10 0.39
CA ALA A 230 -17.63 -10.65 1.30
C ALA A 230 -17.00 -9.33 0.83
N ILE A 231 -16.76 -8.42 1.78
CA ILE A 231 -15.87 -7.27 1.59
C ILE A 231 -14.65 -7.49 2.46
N VAL A 232 -13.48 -7.48 1.82
CA VAL A 232 -12.20 -7.61 2.52
C VAL A 232 -11.54 -6.26 2.56
N VAL A 233 -11.41 -5.71 3.77
CA VAL A 233 -10.84 -4.38 4.02
C VAL A 233 -9.47 -4.54 4.64
N ASP A 234 -8.45 -3.94 4.04
CA ASP A 234 -7.09 -3.98 4.57
C ASP A 234 -6.82 -2.84 5.58
N VAL A 235 -6.43 -1.66 5.11
CA VAL A 235 -6.10 -0.51 5.96
C VAL A 235 -6.67 0.77 5.37
N GLN A 236 -7.11 1.69 6.24
CA GLN A 236 -7.79 2.94 5.88
C GLN A 236 -9.13 2.69 5.16
N CYS A 237 -9.87 3.77 4.84
CA CYS A 237 -11.16 3.69 4.16
C CYS A 237 -12.11 2.64 4.78
N ILE A 238 -12.04 2.46 6.09
CA ILE A 238 -12.88 1.53 6.84
C ILE A 238 -14.30 2.11 6.92
N PHE A 239 -15.28 1.22 6.86
CA PHE A 239 -16.69 1.60 7.08
C PHE A 239 -16.87 2.26 8.45
N PRO A 240 -17.74 3.27 8.55
CA PRO A 240 -18.06 3.91 9.84
C PRO A 240 -18.77 2.98 10.81
#